data_e43125295a2a6ac7c8f6e23e4619bb72
#
_entry.id   e43125295a2a6ac7c8f6e23e4619bb72
#
_cell.length_a   1.000
_cell.length_b   1.000
_cell.length_c   1.000
_cell.angle_alpha   90.00
_cell.angle_beta   90.00
_cell.angle_gamma   90.00
#
_symmetry.space_group_name_H-M   'P 1'
#
loop_
_entity.id
_entity.type
_entity.pdbx_description
1 polymer ?
#
loop_
_entity_poly.entity_id
_entity_poly.type
_entity_poly.pdbx_seq_one_letter_code
_entity_poly.pdbx_strand_id
1 'polypeptide(L)'
;MHRSGTSLTASLLQSAGLDIGQRLIEPGHGNVRGFFENRDFLEFHEMVLRSQGLHDGGWTLQENIKVEQQYVEKAKELISKNASSPMWGWKEPRTTLFLDFWSKFLPDANFLLIYRSPWEVVDSLYRRGDKTFINQPDLAVKIWMRYNQNILDFYNKFTERCLLVSAYGVVNRTQDLIEAIKAKFKMNLAAPAPKIYEPSLFCNQVSDTERATLIRFYFPEALTTYQKLNQREDLFSEADKVSWFEKVPTFPDKSTAFQDWLNTRHLELQLKSLRSELEQARYQLKQTQAELAAQSNNANTDRESE
;
A
#
# COMPACT_ATOMS: atom_id res chain seq x y z
N MET A 1 -3.26 -4.97 3.63
CA MET A 1 -2.26 -5.27 2.59
C MET A 1 -1.49 -4.02 2.23
N HIS A 2 -0.25 -4.14 1.74
CA HIS A 2 0.48 -3.00 1.15
C HIS A 2 -0.32 -2.33 0.02
N ARG A 3 -0.15 -1.05 -0.20
CA ARG A 3 -0.77 -0.23 -1.27
C ARG A 3 -2.30 -0.13 -1.24
N SER A 4 -2.92 -0.51 -0.15
CA SER A 4 -4.39 -0.45 0.04
C SER A 4 -4.87 0.82 0.76
N GLY A 5 -4.07 1.89 0.84
CA GLY A 5 -4.47 3.13 1.53
C GLY A 5 -4.20 3.13 3.04
N THR A 6 -3.56 2.11 3.58
CA THR A 6 -3.31 1.97 5.03
C THR A 6 -2.44 3.09 5.62
N SER A 7 -1.52 3.70 4.85
CA SER A 7 -0.73 4.84 5.30
C SER A 7 -1.58 6.10 5.48
N LEU A 8 -2.50 6.37 4.55
CA LEU A 8 -3.46 7.45 4.67
C LEU A 8 -4.35 7.25 5.91
N THR A 9 -4.89 6.04 6.06
CA THR A 9 -5.72 5.71 7.23
C THR A 9 -4.97 5.91 8.55
N ALA A 10 -3.71 5.46 8.64
CA ALA A 10 -2.89 5.65 9.84
C ALA A 10 -2.61 7.13 10.11
N SER A 11 -2.32 7.93 9.09
CA SER A 11 -2.10 9.38 9.26
C SER A 11 -3.36 10.12 9.73
N LEU A 12 -4.53 9.73 9.20
CA LEU A 12 -5.82 10.26 9.65
C LEU A 12 -6.08 9.94 11.14
N LEU A 13 -5.89 8.70 11.54
CA LEU A 13 -6.10 8.27 12.91
C LEU A 13 -5.08 8.89 13.88
N GLN A 14 -3.81 9.00 13.48
CA GLN A 14 -2.80 9.70 14.27
C GLN A 14 -3.18 11.16 14.50
N SER A 15 -3.64 11.85 13.46
CA SER A 15 -4.08 13.24 13.57
C SER A 15 -5.35 13.39 14.43
N ALA A 16 -6.16 12.33 14.52
CA ALA A 16 -7.35 12.27 15.37
C ALA A 16 -7.03 11.85 16.81
N GLY A 17 -5.75 11.63 17.17
CA GLY A 17 -5.30 11.37 18.53
C GLY A 17 -4.97 9.91 18.85
N LEU A 18 -4.95 9.01 17.86
CA LEU A 18 -4.44 7.65 18.05
C LEU A 18 -2.91 7.67 18.13
N ASP A 19 -2.34 7.13 19.20
CA ASP A 19 -0.89 6.88 19.28
C ASP A 19 -0.54 5.65 18.41
N ILE A 20 0.25 5.86 17.34
CA ILE A 20 0.69 4.80 16.44
C ILE A 20 2.16 4.37 16.69
N GLY A 21 2.74 4.82 17.82
CA GLY A 21 4.10 4.54 18.26
C GLY A 21 5.10 5.60 17.83
N GLN A 22 6.30 5.53 18.44
CA GLN A 22 7.35 6.54 18.29
C GLN A 22 8.34 6.22 17.17
N ARG A 23 8.61 4.96 16.91
CA ARG A 23 9.54 4.51 15.86
C ARG A 23 8.81 4.24 14.55
N LEU A 24 8.50 5.29 13.82
CA LEU A 24 7.86 5.16 12.50
C LEU A 24 8.92 5.07 11.40
N ILE A 25 8.55 4.42 10.28
CA ILE A 25 9.39 4.39 9.08
C ILE A 25 9.35 5.76 8.42
N GLU A 26 10.53 6.31 8.15
CA GLU A 26 10.71 7.60 7.50
C GLU A 26 10.10 7.62 6.08
N PRO A 27 9.68 8.81 5.60
CA PRO A 27 9.28 9.00 4.22
C PRO A 27 10.36 8.51 3.24
N GLY A 28 9.95 7.94 2.12
CA GLY A 28 10.89 7.42 1.15
C GLY A 28 10.28 7.23 -0.24
N HIS A 29 11.07 6.63 -1.12
CA HIS A 29 10.64 6.33 -2.48
C HIS A 29 9.33 5.52 -2.49
N GLY A 30 8.34 6.03 -3.19
CA GLY A 30 7.00 5.41 -3.29
C GLY A 30 6.00 5.84 -2.21
N ASN A 31 6.42 6.61 -1.17
CA ASN A 31 5.52 7.27 -0.23
C ASN A 31 6.17 8.52 0.40
N VAL A 32 6.08 9.63 -0.31
CA VAL A 32 6.70 10.92 0.06
C VAL A 32 6.15 11.54 1.35
N ARG A 33 4.93 11.15 1.77
CA ARG A 33 4.29 11.64 3.01
C ARG A 33 4.57 10.77 4.23
N GLY A 34 5.30 9.67 4.06
CA GLY A 34 5.60 8.72 5.12
C GLY A 34 4.78 7.44 5.06
N PHE A 35 5.38 6.39 5.57
CA PHE A 35 4.74 5.07 5.59
C PHE A 35 3.78 4.92 6.77
N PHE A 36 3.98 5.65 7.85
CA PHE A 36 3.22 5.50 9.10
C PHE A 36 3.23 4.06 9.60
N GLU A 37 4.30 3.33 9.31
CA GLU A 37 4.51 1.96 9.76
C GLU A 37 5.35 1.97 11.02
N ASN A 38 4.87 1.28 12.05
CA ASN A 38 5.64 1.11 13.28
C ASN A 38 6.78 0.12 13.02
N ARG A 39 8.01 0.61 13.14
CA ARG A 39 9.24 -0.15 12.85
C ARG A 39 9.41 -1.35 13.77
N ASP A 40 8.98 -1.28 15.01
CA ASP A 40 9.10 -2.38 15.96
C ASP A 40 8.25 -3.58 15.50
N PHE A 41 7.02 -3.33 15.05
CA PHE A 41 6.15 -4.38 14.49
C PHE A 41 6.64 -4.88 13.13
N LEU A 42 7.20 -4.00 12.31
CA LEU A 42 7.83 -4.40 11.05
C LEU A 42 8.94 -5.40 11.30
N GLU A 43 9.92 -5.04 12.16
CA GLU A 43 11.08 -5.86 12.48
C GLU A 43 10.67 -7.22 13.08
N PHE A 44 9.61 -7.23 13.89
CA PHE A 44 9.04 -8.46 14.44
C PHE A 44 8.46 -9.37 13.35
N HIS A 45 7.62 -8.85 12.46
CA HIS A 45 7.02 -9.64 11.39
C HIS A 45 8.08 -10.17 10.42
N GLU A 46 9.05 -9.32 10.03
CA GLU A 46 10.16 -9.74 9.17
C GLU A 46 10.99 -10.86 9.81
N MET A 47 11.27 -10.75 11.10
CA MET A 47 12.01 -11.79 11.83
C MET A 47 11.28 -13.14 11.82
N VAL A 48 9.95 -13.13 12.06
CA VAL A 48 9.14 -14.35 12.03
C VAL A 48 9.04 -14.92 10.61
N LEU A 49 8.90 -14.09 9.59
CA LEU A 49 8.88 -14.54 8.21
C LEU A 49 10.21 -15.17 7.79
N ARG A 50 11.33 -14.51 8.08
CA ARG A 50 12.68 -15.03 7.77
C ARG A 50 12.97 -16.35 8.47
N SER A 51 12.51 -16.55 9.71
CA SER A 51 12.72 -17.80 10.45
C SER A 51 12.07 -19.02 9.79
N GLN A 52 11.06 -18.77 8.95
CA GLN A 52 10.35 -19.81 8.19
C GLN A 52 10.79 -19.86 6.71
N GLY A 53 11.88 -19.16 6.34
CA GLY A 53 12.37 -19.10 4.97
C GLY A 53 11.44 -18.32 4.02
N LEU A 54 10.54 -17.47 4.57
CA LEU A 54 9.60 -16.68 3.80
C LEU A 54 10.19 -15.29 3.47
N HIS A 55 9.68 -14.71 2.39
CA HIS A 55 10.08 -13.37 1.99
C HIS A 55 9.68 -12.34 3.05
N ASP A 56 10.62 -11.57 3.55
CA ASP A 56 10.44 -10.58 4.63
C ASP A 56 9.46 -9.45 4.26
N GLY A 57 9.31 -9.12 2.99
CA GLY A 57 8.26 -8.24 2.49
C GLY A 57 6.84 -8.77 2.67
N GLY A 58 6.67 -10.03 3.13
CA GLY A 58 5.38 -10.68 3.23
C GLY A 58 4.83 -11.14 1.87
N TRP A 59 5.69 -11.25 0.85
CA TRP A 59 5.31 -11.75 -0.48
C TRP A 59 5.26 -13.28 -0.48
N THR A 60 4.28 -13.83 0.22
CA THR A 60 4.09 -15.27 0.38
C THR A 60 2.64 -15.68 0.17
N LEU A 61 2.45 -16.86 -0.41
CA LEU A 61 1.15 -17.52 -0.54
C LEU A 61 0.89 -18.52 0.59
N GLN A 62 1.86 -18.69 1.50
CA GLN A 62 1.72 -19.63 2.61
C GLN A 62 0.54 -19.25 3.50
N GLU A 63 -0.25 -20.26 3.84
CA GLU A 63 -1.33 -20.19 4.81
C GLU A 63 -0.81 -20.46 6.22
N ASN A 64 -1.51 -19.91 7.22
CA ASN A 64 -1.25 -20.23 8.63
C ASN A 64 0.23 -20.03 9.06
N ILE A 65 0.76 -18.82 8.83
CA ILE A 65 2.08 -18.45 9.35
C ILE A 65 2.04 -18.51 10.88
N LYS A 66 2.83 -19.40 11.46
CA LYS A 66 2.86 -19.62 12.91
C LYS A 66 3.93 -18.76 13.55
N VAL A 67 3.57 -18.08 14.64
CA VAL A 67 4.55 -17.45 15.52
C VAL A 67 5.00 -18.50 16.54
N GLU A 68 6.24 -18.94 16.44
CA GLU A 68 6.82 -19.94 17.34
C GLU A 68 6.98 -19.38 18.76
N GLN A 69 7.00 -20.27 19.76
CA GLN A 69 7.04 -19.90 21.18
C GLN A 69 8.21 -18.97 21.53
N GLN A 70 9.36 -19.14 20.89
CA GLN A 70 10.53 -18.27 21.10
C GLN A 70 10.28 -16.79 20.76
N TYR A 71 9.30 -16.48 19.90
CA TYR A 71 8.93 -15.11 19.53
C TYR A 71 7.82 -14.52 20.39
N VAL A 72 7.15 -15.33 21.22
CA VAL A 72 6.06 -14.87 22.08
C VAL A 72 6.55 -13.86 23.12
N GLU A 73 7.72 -14.11 23.73
CA GLU A 73 8.30 -13.16 24.69
C GLU A 73 8.68 -11.84 24.02
N LYS A 74 9.23 -11.88 22.80
CA LYS A 74 9.50 -10.67 22.01
C LYS A 74 8.22 -9.90 21.69
N ALA A 75 7.12 -10.60 21.42
CA ALA A 75 5.81 -9.96 21.21
C ALA A 75 5.33 -9.27 22.50
N LYS A 76 5.54 -9.84 23.68
CA LYS A 76 5.22 -9.20 24.97
C LYS A 76 6.03 -7.91 25.18
N GLU A 77 7.33 -7.97 24.97
CA GLU A 77 8.21 -6.81 25.07
C GLU A 77 7.80 -5.70 24.09
N LEU A 78 7.47 -6.11 22.85
CA LEU A 78 6.98 -5.20 21.81
C LEU A 78 5.72 -4.45 22.26
N ILE A 79 4.73 -5.17 22.79
CA ILE A 79 3.49 -4.57 23.29
C ILE A 79 3.78 -3.67 24.48
N SER A 80 4.54 -4.13 25.48
CA SER A 80 4.91 -3.32 26.66
C SER A 80 5.57 -2.00 26.28
N LYS A 81 6.41 -2.01 25.25
CA LYS A 81 7.11 -0.81 24.75
C LYS A 81 6.19 0.17 24.04
N ASN A 82 5.17 -0.32 23.31
CA ASN A 82 4.33 0.50 22.45
C ASN A 82 2.99 0.88 23.09
N ALA A 83 2.52 0.19 24.11
CA ALA A 83 1.27 0.45 24.80
C ALA A 83 1.42 1.57 25.85
N SER A 84 1.94 2.73 25.42
CA SER A 84 2.22 3.86 26.32
C SER A 84 1.04 4.81 26.50
N SER A 85 -0.01 4.68 25.70
CA SER A 85 -1.21 5.50 25.70
C SER A 85 -2.47 4.64 25.85
N PRO A 86 -3.55 5.15 26.47
CA PRO A 86 -4.83 4.45 26.52
C PRO A 86 -5.44 4.18 25.14
N MET A 87 -5.16 5.04 24.15
CA MET A 87 -5.54 4.88 22.74
C MET A 87 -4.28 4.70 21.92
N TRP A 88 -3.83 3.48 21.76
CA TRP A 88 -2.68 3.14 20.98
C TRP A 88 -2.99 2.04 19.95
N GLY A 89 -2.13 1.93 18.96
CA GLY A 89 -2.21 0.90 17.94
C GLY A 89 -1.00 0.93 17.03
N TRP A 90 -1.02 0.14 16.03
CA TRP A 90 0.03 0.18 14.99
C TRP A 90 -0.55 -0.04 13.61
N LYS A 91 0.18 0.44 12.64
CA LYS A 91 -0.03 0.12 11.23
C LYS A 91 1.23 -0.56 10.68
N GLU A 92 1.06 -1.77 10.20
CA GLU A 92 2.06 -2.52 9.46
C GLU A 92 1.34 -3.54 8.56
N PRO A 93 1.49 -3.47 7.23
CA PRO A 93 0.67 -4.26 6.31
C PRO A 93 0.79 -5.78 6.48
N ARG A 94 1.96 -6.30 6.92
CA ARG A 94 2.18 -7.74 7.18
C ARG A 94 1.38 -8.25 8.36
N THR A 95 0.88 -7.37 9.25
CA THR A 95 -0.05 -7.73 10.34
C THR A 95 -1.22 -8.58 9.81
N THR A 96 -1.63 -8.36 8.55
CA THR A 96 -2.68 -9.16 7.89
C THR A 96 -2.34 -10.65 7.83
N LEU A 97 -1.07 -11.01 7.77
CA LEU A 97 -0.62 -12.42 7.77
C LEU A 97 -0.61 -13.03 9.18
N PHE A 98 -0.69 -12.22 10.22
CA PHE A 98 -0.59 -12.58 11.63
C PHE A 98 -1.85 -12.26 12.44
N LEU A 99 -3.00 -12.03 11.77
CA LEU A 99 -4.25 -11.64 12.44
C LEU A 99 -4.68 -12.63 13.53
N ASP A 100 -4.61 -13.93 13.26
CA ASP A 100 -4.97 -14.96 14.24
C ASP A 100 -4.02 -14.97 15.45
N PHE A 101 -2.74 -14.71 15.26
CA PHE A 101 -1.79 -14.57 16.36
C PHE A 101 -2.12 -13.37 17.21
N TRP A 102 -2.23 -12.17 16.60
CA TRP A 102 -2.47 -10.93 17.34
C TRP A 102 -3.83 -10.91 18.03
N SER A 103 -4.87 -11.49 17.41
CA SER A 103 -6.21 -11.55 18.03
C SER A 103 -6.27 -12.43 19.28
N LYS A 104 -5.44 -13.50 19.33
CA LYS A 104 -5.31 -14.34 20.51
C LYS A 104 -4.39 -13.71 21.55
N PHE A 105 -3.34 -13.05 21.10
CA PHE A 105 -2.37 -12.40 21.97
C PHE A 105 -2.92 -11.15 22.64
N LEU A 106 -3.79 -10.41 21.95
CA LEU A 106 -4.48 -9.20 22.39
C LEU A 106 -6.00 -9.39 22.27
N PRO A 107 -6.65 -10.09 23.22
CA PRO A 107 -8.07 -10.45 23.13
C PRO A 107 -9.00 -9.22 23.05
N ASP A 108 -8.58 -8.07 23.57
CA ASP A 108 -9.39 -6.84 23.58
C ASP A 108 -9.07 -5.89 22.41
N ALA A 109 -8.10 -6.24 21.54
CA ALA A 109 -7.74 -5.38 20.41
C ALA A 109 -8.85 -5.33 19.36
N ASN A 110 -9.06 -4.16 18.78
CA ASN A 110 -9.94 -3.92 17.65
C ASN A 110 -9.13 -3.83 16.35
N PHE A 111 -9.76 -4.17 15.23
CA PHE A 111 -9.10 -4.28 13.93
C PHE A 111 -9.80 -3.44 12.87
N LEU A 112 -9.10 -2.44 12.36
CA LEU A 112 -9.53 -1.70 11.19
C LEU A 112 -8.90 -2.34 9.93
N LEU A 113 -9.71 -3.03 9.17
CA LEU A 113 -9.31 -3.81 8.00
C LEU A 113 -9.53 -2.97 6.74
N ILE A 114 -8.44 -2.64 6.05
CA ILE A 114 -8.49 -1.80 4.84
C ILE A 114 -8.20 -2.63 3.62
N TYR A 115 -9.09 -2.55 2.61
CA TYR A 115 -8.91 -3.17 1.31
C TYR A 115 -9.00 -2.14 0.18
N ARG A 116 -8.52 -2.54 -0.99
CA ARG A 116 -8.58 -1.76 -2.23
C ARG A 116 -8.72 -2.72 -3.40
N SER A 117 -9.22 -2.25 -4.56
CA SER A 117 -9.39 -3.08 -5.74
C SER A 117 -8.09 -3.79 -6.17
N PRO A 118 -8.16 -5.02 -6.70
CA PRO A 118 -6.97 -5.75 -7.10
C PRO A 118 -6.16 -5.04 -8.18
N TRP A 119 -6.83 -4.45 -9.19
CA TRP A 119 -6.14 -3.74 -10.28
C TRP A 119 -5.40 -2.51 -9.81
N GLU A 120 -5.94 -1.73 -8.88
CA GLU A 120 -5.25 -0.55 -8.34
C GLU A 120 -4.06 -0.91 -7.47
N VAL A 121 -4.17 -1.98 -6.66
CA VAL A 121 -3.07 -2.45 -5.81
C VAL A 121 -1.95 -3.02 -6.67
N VAL A 122 -2.27 -3.88 -7.64
CA VAL A 122 -1.30 -4.49 -8.55
C VAL A 122 -0.56 -3.41 -9.35
N ASP A 123 -1.28 -2.46 -9.94
CA ASP A 123 -0.68 -1.32 -10.63
C ASP A 123 0.26 -0.52 -9.73
N SER A 124 -0.14 -0.29 -8.48
CA SER A 124 0.68 0.43 -7.51
C SER A 124 1.94 -0.35 -7.09
N LEU A 125 1.89 -1.69 -7.05
CA LEU A 125 3.05 -2.56 -6.82
C LEU A 125 4.02 -2.51 -8.00
N TYR A 126 3.51 -2.56 -9.23
CA TYR A 126 4.35 -2.46 -10.44
C TYR A 126 5.03 -1.10 -10.55
N ARG A 127 4.32 0.00 -10.27
CA ARG A 127 4.93 1.35 -10.23
C ARG A 127 6.02 1.50 -9.17
N ARG A 128 5.96 0.75 -8.07
CA ARG A 128 7.02 0.75 -7.06
C ARG A 128 8.30 0.08 -7.55
N GLY A 129 8.19 -0.85 -8.52
CA GLY A 129 9.34 -1.49 -9.16
C GLY A 129 10.02 -2.56 -8.32
N ASP A 130 9.29 -3.26 -7.44
CA ASP A 130 9.86 -4.37 -6.68
C ASP A 130 10.31 -5.50 -7.60
N LYS A 131 11.56 -5.93 -7.48
CA LYS A 131 12.15 -7.00 -8.29
C LYS A 131 11.32 -8.29 -8.27
N THR A 132 10.71 -8.62 -7.15
CA THR A 132 9.84 -9.78 -7.01
C THR A 132 8.69 -9.76 -8.04
N PHE A 133 8.02 -8.61 -8.21
CA PHE A 133 6.88 -8.49 -9.12
C PHE A 133 7.31 -8.19 -10.57
N ILE A 134 8.52 -7.66 -10.77
CA ILE A 134 9.11 -7.57 -12.12
C ILE A 134 9.39 -8.97 -12.67
N ASN A 135 9.92 -9.86 -11.85
CA ASN A 135 10.28 -11.22 -12.24
C ASN A 135 9.06 -12.17 -12.30
N GLN A 136 8.04 -11.92 -11.48
CA GLN A 136 6.81 -12.73 -11.40
C GLN A 136 5.58 -11.80 -11.31
N PRO A 137 5.12 -11.23 -12.42
CA PRO A 137 4.04 -10.23 -12.40
C PRO A 137 2.72 -10.76 -11.82
N ASP A 138 2.34 -11.98 -12.16
CA ASP A 138 1.11 -12.63 -11.69
C ASP A 138 1.09 -12.85 -10.17
N LEU A 139 2.26 -12.94 -9.53
CA LEU A 139 2.38 -13.05 -8.08
C LEU A 139 1.72 -11.87 -7.36
N ALA A 140 1.72 -10.66 -7.93
CA ALA A 140 1.09 -9.49 -7.33
C ALA A 140 -0.43 -9.70 -7.11
N VAL A 141 -1.13 -10.31 -8.09
CA VAL A 141 -2.56 -10.64 -7.97
C VAL A 141 -2.76 -11.76 -6.93
N LYS A 142 -1.94 -12.81 -6.98
CA LYS A 142 -2.01 -13.93 -6.03
C LYS A 142 -1.78 -13.47 -4.58
N ILE A 143 -0.83 -12.57 -4.35
CA ILE A 143 -0.58 -11.96 -3.04
C ILE A 143 -1.77 -11.10 -2.62
N TRP A 144 -2.35 -10.32 -3.54
CA TRP A 144 -3.56 -9.56 -3.26
C TRP A 144 -4.69 -10.48 -2.78
N MET A 145 -4.92 -11.58 -3.49
CA MET A 145 -5.94 -12.58 -3.13
C MET A 145 -5.66 -13.17 -1.74
N ARG A 146 -4.42 -13.58 -1.48
CA ARG A 146 -4.02 -14.15 -0.20
C ARG A 146 -4.28 -13.22 0.98
N TYR A 147 -3.85 -11.96 0.87
CA TYR A 147 -4.06 -10.97 1.92
C TYR A 147 -5.55 -10.66 2.15
N ASN A 148 -6.32 -10.53 1.08
CA ASN A 148 -7.72 -10.18 1.19
C ASN A 148 -8.60 -11.36 1.59
N GLN A 149 -8.21 -12.60 1.29
CA GLN A 149 -8.85 -13.77 1.86
C GLN A 149 -8.64 -13.84 3.38
N ASN A 150 -7.44 -13.57 3.88
CA ASN A 150 -7.18 -13.45 5.31
C ASN A 150 -8.05 -12.39 5.99
N ILE A 151 -8.22 -11.24 5.34
CA ILE A 151 -9.11 -10.17 5.82
C ILE A 151 -10.55 -10.67 5.93
N LEU A 152 -11.07 -11.32 4.89
CA LEU A 152 -12.44 -11.85 4.87
C LEU A 152 -12.66 -12.93 5.93
N ASP A 153 -11.75 -13.88 6.05
CA ASP A 153 -11.86 -14.98 7.00
C ASP A 153 -11.81 -14.45 8.44
N PHE A 154 -10.93 -13.50 8.70
CA PHE A 154 -10.80 -12.86 10.00
C PHE A 154 -12.03 -11.99 10.35
N TYR A 155 -12.51 -11.19 9.40
CA TYR A 155 -13.71 -10.37 9.57
C TYR A 155 -14.93 -11.23 9.89
N ASN A 156 -15.15 -12.30 9.13
CA ASN A 156 -16.27 -13.21 9.35
C ASN A 156 -16.23 -13.89 10.73
N LYS A 157 -15.02 -14.12 11.26
CA LYS A 157 -14.82 -14.76 12.57
C LYS A 157 -14.95 -13.81 13.76
N PHE A 158 -14.59 -12.53 13.57
CA PHE A 158 -14.49 -11.53 14.62
C PHE A 158 -15.18 -10.21 14.26
N THR A 159 -16.37 -10.28 13.66
CA THR A 159 -17.11 -9.11 13.14
C THR A 159 -17.26 -8.00 14.19
N GLU A 160 -17.53 -8.36 15.46
CA GLU A 160 -17.73 -7.39 16.54
C GLU A 160 -16.48 -6.55 16.86
N ARG A 161 -15.30 -7.08 16.56
CA ARG A 161 -14.00 -6.44 16.82
C ARG A 161 -13.39 -5.82 15.56
N CYS A 162 -14.09 -5.89 14.43
CA CYS A 162 -13.57 -5.45 13.13
C CYS A 162 -14.42 -4.35 12.50
N LEU A 163 -13.77 -3.43 11.84
CA LEU A 163 -14.37 -2.59 10.81
C LEU A 163 -13.67 -2.89 9.48
N LEU A 164 -14.45 -3.19 8.46
CA LEU A 164 -13.97 -3.44 7.10
C LEU A 164 -14.30 -2.25 6.21
N VAL A 165 -13.28 -1.60 5.66
CA VAL A 165 -13.43 -0.35 4.93
C VAL A 165 -12.60 -0.37 3.67
N SER A 166 -13.17 0.07 2.56
CA SER A 166 -12.41 0.28 1.32
C SER A 166 -11.53 1.53 1.39
N ALA A 167 -10.43 1.53 0.64
CA ALA A 167 -9.62 2.73 0.47
C ALA A 167 -10.44 3.90 -0.08
N TYR A 168 -11.46 3.63 -0.89
CA TYR A 168 -12.41 4.62 -1.38
C TYR A 168 -13.26 5.19 -0.23
N GLY A 169 -13.76 4.34 0.67
CA GLY A 169 -14.49 4.76 1.86
C GLY A 169 -13.66 5.66 2.76
N VAL A 170 -12.40 5.30 3.00
CA VAL A 170 -11.46 6.15 3.78
C VAL A 170 -11.35 7.55 3.20
N VAL A 171 -11.26 7.67 1.88
CA VAL A 171 -11.08 8.96 1.18
C VAL A 171 -12.37 9.79 1.15
N ASN A 172 -13.47 9.17 0.76
CA ASN A 172 -14.70 9.90 0.44
C ASN A 172 -15.67 10.00 1.62
N ARG A 173 -15.47 9.18 2.67
CA ARG A 173 -16.30 9.13 3.87
C ARG A 173 -15.45 9.16 5.15
N THR A 174 -14.44 10.03 5.17
CA THR A 174 -13.51 10.14 6.31
C THR A 174 -14.23 10.42 7.63
N GLN A 175 -15.24 11.29 7.61
CA GLN A 175 -16.02 11.61 8.82
C GLN A 175 -16.82 10.39 9.30
N ASP A 176 -17.49 9.70 8.38
CA ASP A 176 -18.25 8.47 8.69
C ASP A 176 -17.34 7.38 9.26
N LEU A 177 -16.13 7.26 8.74
CA LEU A 177 -15.11 6.35 9.27
C LEU A 177 -14.76 6.67 10.73
N ILE A 178 -14.50 7.92 11.05
CA ILE A 178 -14.17 8.35 12.41
C ILE A 178 -15.35 8.05 13.35
N GLU A 179 -16.58 8.38 12.95
CA GLU A 179 -17.77 8.10 13.77
C GLU A 179 -18.02 6.60 13.95
N ALA A 180 -17.81 5.80 12.90
CA ALA A 180 -17.91 4.34 12.99
C ALA A 180 -16.87 3.75 13.97
N ILE A 181 -15.62 4.24 13.94
CA ILE A 181 -14.58 3.83 14.88
C ILE A 181 -14.95 4.22 16.32
N LYS A 182 -15.41 5.46 16.53
CA LYS A 182 -15.85 5.94 17.86
C LYS A 182 -16.98 5.07 18.41
N ALA A 183 -17.98 4.80 17.59
CA ALA A 183 -19.14 4.03 17.99
C ALA A 183 -18.80 2.56 18.28
N LYS A 184 -18.11 1.89 17.35
CA LYS A 184 -17.84 0.44 17.44
C LYS A 184 -16.71 0.11 18.40
N PHE A 185 -15.62 0.86 18.36
CA PHE A 185 -14.43 0.61 19.18
C PHE A 185 -14.40 1.41 20.49
N LYS A 186 -15.43 2.24 20.72
CA LYS A 186 -15.56 3.09 21.93
C LYS A 186 -14.33 3.99 22.15
N MET A 187 -13.76 4.50 21.06
CA MET A 187 -12.58 5.35 21.09
C MET A 187 -12.97 6.83 21.08
N ASN A 188 -12.27 7.65 21.87
CA ASN A 188 -12.48 9.10 21.88
C ASN A 188 -11.55 9.81 20.89
N LEU A 189 -11.80 9.66 19.60
CA LEU A 189 -11.05 10.32 18.55
C LEU A 189 -11.53 11.75 18.31
N ALA A 190 -10.59 12.67 18.08
CA ALA A 190 -10.89 14.01 17.58
C ALA A 190 -11.22 14.00 16.08
N ALA A 191 -11.68 15.13 15.55
CA ALA A 191 -11.74 15.30 14.11
C ALA A 191 -10.32 15.29 13.54
N PRO A 192 -10.06 14.57 12.43
CA PRO A 192 -8.74 14.55 11.81
C PRO A 192 -8.36 15.93 11.27
N ALA A 193 -7.05 16.21 11.21
CA ALA A 193 -6.55 17.48 10.69
C ALA A 193 -7.01 17.70 9.24
N PRO A 194 -7.37 18.93 8.84
CA PRO A 194 -7.77 19.23 7.47
C PRO A 194 -6.56 19.01 6.51
N LYS A 195 -6.85 18.63 5.25
CA LYS A 195 -5.86 18.48 4.16
C LYS A 195 -4.78 17.40 4.36
N ILE A 196 -5.03 16.38 5.18
CA ILE A 196 -4.14 15.20 5.25
C ILE A 196 -4.09 14.46 3.91
N TYR A 197 -5.15 14.57 3.14
CA TYR A 197 -5.32 13.90 1.86
C TYR A 197 -5.15 14.86 0.67
N GLU A 198 -4.35 14.44 -0.31
CA GLU A 198 -4.30 15.02 -1.65
C GLU A 198 -4.87 13.99 -2.66
N PRO A 199 -5.97 14.32 -3.35
CA PRO A 199 -6.60 13.44 -4.33
C PRO A 199 -5.62 12.95 -5.42
N SER A 200 -4.65 13.78 -5.80
CA SER A 200 -3.62 13.46 -6.80
C SER A 200 -2.70 12.30 -6.42
N LEU A 201 -2.53 12.01 -5.12
CA LEU A 201 -1.72 10.88 -4.64
C LEU A 201 -2.48 9.54 -4.70
N PHE A 202 -3.80 9.60 -4.83
CA PHE A 202 -4.66 8.45 -5.01
C PHE A 202 -5.03 8.38 -6.49
N CYS A 203 -4.23 7.69 -7.28
CA CYS A 203 -4.53 7.50 -8.70
C CYS A 203 -5.78 6.64 -8.85
N ASN A 204 -6.96 7.28 -8.89
CA ASN A 204 -8.25 6.62 -9.08
C ASN A 204 -8.57 6.35 -10.55
N GLN A 205 -7.69 6.69 -11.48
CA GLN A 205 -7.94 6.63 -12.93
C GLN A 205 -7.83 5.22 -13.54
N VAL A 206 -7.59 4.20 -12.71
CA VAL A 206 -7.41 2.82 -13.19
C VAL A 206 -8.72 2.03 -13.23
N SER A 207 -9.84 2.61 -12.76
CA SER A 207 -11.11 1.89 -12.60
C SER A 207 -11.82 1.53 -13.90
N ASP A 208 -11.55 2.24 -14.99
CA ASP A 208 -12.28 2.09 -16.26
C ASP A 208 -11.51 1.34 -17.35
N THR A 209 -10.44 0.60 -16.96
CA THR A 209 -9.46 0.14 -17.91
C THR A 209 -9.39 -1.37 -18.02
N GLU A 210 -8.75 -1.78 -19.09
CA GLU A 210 -8.30 -3.10 -19.47
C GLU A 210 -7.63 -3.89 -18.31
N ARG A 211 -7.06 -3.23 -17.29
CA ARG A 211 -6.43 -3.86 -16.13
C ARG A 211 -7.42 -4.64 -15.28
N ALA A 212 -8.62 -4.07 -15.04
CA ALA A 212 -9.70 -4.77 -14.34
C ALA A 212 -10.16 -5.98 -15.15
N THR A 213 -10.19 -5.86 -16.48
CA THR A 213 -10.57 -6.91 -17.41
C THR A 213 -9.52 -8.02 -17.49
N LEU A 214 -8.22 -7.70 -17.50
CA LEU A 214 -7.15 -8.69 -17.42
C LEU A 214 -7.27 -9.53 -16.14
N ILE A 215 -7.48 -8.86 -14.98
CA ILE A 215 -7.65 -9.57 -13.72
C ILE A 215 -8.91 -10.44 -13.75
N ARG A 216 -10.02 -9.92 -14.26
CA ARG A 216 -11.26 -10.70 -14.41
C ARG A 216 -11.08 -11.96 -15.28
N PHE A 217 -10.33 -11.83 -16.36
CA PHE A 217 -10.12 -12.93 -17.30
C PHE A 217 -9.16 -14.00 -16.75
N TYR A 218 -8.03 -13.59 -16.17
CA TYR A 218 -6.99 -14.51 -15.70
C TYR A 218 -7.13 -14.92 -14.24
N PHE A 219 -7.82 -14.12 -13.43
CA PHE A 219 -7.99 -14.32 -11.98
C PHE A 219 -9.42 -14.00 -11.54
N PRO A 220 -10.45 -14.73 -12.05
CA PRO A 220 -11.84 -14.46 -11.69
C PRO A 220 -12.12 -14.58 -10.20
N GLU A 221 -11.31 -15.37 -9.46
CA GLU A 221 -11.40 -15.51 -8.00
C GLU A 221 -11.00 -14.20 -7.28
N ALA A 222 -10.11 -13.41 -7.86
CA ALA A 222 -9.76 -12.10 -7.31
C ALA A 222 -10.97 -11.14 -7.38
N LEU A 223 -11.73 -11.17 -8.48
CA LEU A 223 -12.96 -10.41 -8.59
C LEU A 223 -14.01 -10.89 -7.59
N THR A 224 -14.19 -12.19 -7.46
CA THR A 224 -15.12 -12.79 -6.47
C THR A 224 -14.75 -12.37 -5.04
N THR A 225 -13.45 -12.38 -4.71
CA THR A 225 -12.95 -11.93 -3.40
C THR A 225 -13.23 -10.44 -3.20
N TYR A 226 -13.00 -9.61 -4.20
CA TYR A 226 -13.29 -8.18 -4.16
C TYR A 226 -14.79 -7.90 -3.97
N GLN A 227 -15.65 -8.66 -4.66
CA GLN A 227 -17.11 -8.59 -4.48
C GLN A 227 -17.52 -8.91 -3.05
N LYS A 228 -16.98 -9.98 -2.45
CA LYS A 228 -17.26 -10.34 -1.06
C LYS A 228 -16.81 -9.26 -0.07
N LEU A 229 -15.70 -8.58 -0.32
CA LEU A 229 -15.24 -7.45 0.49
C LEU A 229 -16.23 -6.29 0.41
N ASN A 230 -16.62 -5.88 -0.80
CA ASN A 230 -17.56 -4.79 -1.00
C ASN A 230 -18.93 -5.07 -0.36
N GLN A 231 -19.44 -6.31 -0.45
CA GLN A 231 -20.70 -6.70 0.20
C GLN A 231 -20.66 -6.59 1.72
N ARG A 232 -19.48 -6.66 2.33
CA ARG A 232 -19.27 -6.63 3.79
C ARG A 232 -18.75 -5.29 4.29
N GLU A 233 -18.53 -4.33 3.42
CA GLU A 233 -18.02 -3.01 3.82
C GLU A 233 -18.97 -2.30 4.78
N ASP A 234 -18.41 -1.77 5.86
CA ASP A 234 -19.18 -1.22 6.98
C ASP A 234 -19.66 0.24 6.75
N LEU A 235 -19.06 0.99 5.80
CA LEU A 235 -19.38 2.41 5.60
C LEU A 235 -20.42 2.69 4.50
N PHE A 236 -20.73 1.70 3.66
CA PHE A 236 -21.63 1.90 2.53
C PHE A 236 -22.97 1.20 2.71
N SER A 237 -24.04 1.88 2.30
CA SER A 237 -25.35 1.26 2.20
C SER A 237 -25.40 0.21 1.08
N GLU A 238 -26.39 -0.69 1.12
CA GLU A 238 -26.58 -1.68 0.06
C GLU A 238 -26.79 -1.02 -1.33
N ALA A 239 -27.45 0.16 -1.37
CA ALA A 239 -27.64 0.90 -2.61
C ALA A 239 -26.32 1.43 -3.20
N ASP A 240 -25.38 1.87 -2.34
CA ASP A 240 -24.06 2.33 -2.77
C ASP A 240 -23.22 1.17 -3.34
N LYS A 241 -23.36 -0.02 -2.75
CA LYS A 241 -22.60 -1.23 -3.14
C LYS A 241 -22.95 -1.74 -4.54
N VAL A 242 -24.20 -1.63 -4.96
CA VAL A 242 -24.69 -2.12 -6.27
C VAL A 242 -24.13 -1.30 -7.42
N SER A 243 -24.05 0.02 -7.30
CA SER A 243 -23.63 0.92 -8.39
C SER A 243 -22.19 0.73 -8.87
N TRP A 244 -21.34 0.11 -8.05
CA TRP A 244 -19.91 -0.12 -8.35
C TRP A 244 -19.68 -1.30 -9.29
N PHE A 245 -20.56 -2.34 -9.24
CA PHE A 245 -20.39 -3.57 -10.01
C PHE A 245 -20.84 -3.44 -11.47
N GLU A 246 -21.82 -2.58 -11.72
CA GLU A 246 -22.33 -2.34 -13.07
C GLU A 246 -21.30 -1.63 -13.96
N LYS A 247 -20.30 -1.00 -13.36
CA LYS A 247 -19.25 -0.24 -14.06
C LYS A 247 -18.02 -1.06 -14.48
N VAL A 248 -17.92 -2.34 -14.07
CA VAL A 248 -16.80 -3.19 -14.53
C VAL A 248 -17.17 -3.76 -15.91
N PRO A 249 -16.47 -3.38 -16.99
CA PRO A 249 -16.79 -3.83 -18.34
C PRO A 249 -16.85 -5.37 -18.43
N THR A 250 -17.86 -5.89 -19.11
CA THR A 250 -18.08 -7.33 -19.17
C THR A 250 -17.08 -8.08 -20.04
N PHE A 251 -16.52 -7.43 -21.05
CA PHE A 251 -15.40 -7.91 -21.87
C PHE A 251 -14.70 -6.71 -22.52
N PRO A 252 -13.36 -6.73 -22.73
CA PRO A 252 -12.75 -5.73 -23.58
C PRO A 252 -13.30 -5.94 -24.99
N ASP A 253 -13.72 -4.88 -25.61
CA ASP A 253 -13.88 -4.90 -27.05
C ASP A 253 -12.51 -5.28 -27.65
N LYS A 254 -12.51 -6.10 -28.69
CA LYS A 254 -11.27 -6.49 -29.40
C LYS A 254 -10.47 -5.26 -29.81
N SER A 255 -11.14 -4.18 -30.17
CA SER A 255 -10.51 -2.91 -30.55
C SER A 255 -9.69 -2.29 -29.41
N THR A 256 -10.16 -2.37 -28.17
CA THR A 256 -9.50 -1.83 -26.98
C THR A 256 -8.20 -2.56 -26.68
N ALA A 257 -8.16 -3.89 -26.77
CA ALA A 257 -6.93 -4.66 -26.57
C ALA A 257 -5.85 -4.33 -27.62
N PHE A 258 -6.24 -4.11 -28.87
CA PHE A 258 -5.34 -3.67 -29.93
C PHE A 258 -4.89 -2.22 -29.77
N GLN A 259 -5.79 -1.34 -29.28
CA GLN A 259 -5.44 0.04 -28.95
C GLN A 259 -4.38 0.12 -27.85
N ASP A 260 -4.46 -0.73 -26.84
CA ASP A 260 -3.45 -0.81 -25.77
C ASP A 260 -2.11 -1.30 -26.27
N TRP A 261 -2.11 -2.29 -27.13
CA TRP A 261 -0.86 -2.71 -27.77
C TRP A 261 -0.22 -1.54 -28.55
N LEU A 262 -1.05 -0.81 -29.30
CA LEU A 262 -0.58 0.37 -30.04
C LEU A 262 -0.05 1.45 -29.09
N ASN A 263 -0.77 1.75 -28.01
CA ASN A 263 -0.37 2.73 -26.99
C ASN A 263 0.93 2.30 -26.30
N THR A 264 1.06 1.02 -25.93
CA THR A 264 2.29 0.46 -25.36
C THR A 264 3.46 0.64 -26.32
N ARG A 265 3.27 0.35 -27.61
CA ARG A 265 4.30 0.53 -28.63
C ARG A 265 4.69 2.00 -28.78
N HIS A 266 3.72 2.90 -28.72
CA HIS A 266 3.99 4.34 -28.76
C HIS A 266 4.82 4.82 -27.57
N LEU A 267 4.48 4.36 -26.36
CA LEU A 267 5.25 4.66 -25.15
C LEU A 267 6.67 4.10 -25.20
N GLU A 268 6.87 2.90 -25.74
CA GLU A 268 8.21 2.33 -25.96
C GLU A 268 9.07 3.21 -26.89
N LEU A 269 8.47 3.74 -27.95
CA LEU A 269 9.16 4.64 -28.88
C LEU A 269 9.51 5.98 -28.23
N GLN A 270 8.58 6.56 -27.46
CA GLN A 270 8.84 7.78 -26.70
C GLN A 270 9.96 7.59 -25.66
N LEU A 271 9.93 6.47 -24.93
CA LEU A 271 10.99 6.11 -23.98
C LEU A 271 12.35 6.00 -24.64
N LYS A 272 12.42 5.41 -25.83
CA LYS A 272 13.66 5.29 -26.61
C LYS A 272 14.18 6.68 -27.02
N SER A 273 13.32 7.58 -27.49
CA SER A 273 13.68 8.96 -27.83
C SER A 273 14.21 9.72 -26.63
N LEU A 274 13.47 9.71 -25.50
CA LEU A 274 13.86 10.40 -24.27
C LEU A 274 15.18 9.89 -23.69
N ARG A 275 15.46 8.59 -23.80
CA ARG A 275 16.76 8.03 -23.39
C ARG A 275 17.90 8.58 -24.25
N SER A 276 17.70 8.66 -25.55
CA SER A 276 18.68 9.24 -26.47
C SER A 276 18.93 10.72 -26.17
N GLU A 277 17.88 11.49 -25.95
CA GLU A 277 17.98 12.91 -25.57
C GLU A 277 18.71 13.10 -24.24
N LEU A 278 18.43 12.24 -23.25
CA LEU A 278 19.11 12.27 -21.96
C LEU A 278 20.60 11.95 -22.09
N GLU A 279 20.98 10.98 -22.93
CA GLU A 279 22.39 10.67 -23.19
C GLU A 279 23.11 11.83 -23.86
N GLN A 280 22.47 12.49 -24.82
CA GLN A 280 23.01 13.68 -25.48
C GLN A 280 23.19 14.82 -24.49
N ALA A 281 22.19 15.10 -23.66
CA ALA A 281 22.24 16.14 -22.62
C ALA A 281 23.36 15.87 -21.59
N ARG A 282 23.51 14.60 -21.16
CA ARG A 282 24.61 14.20 -20.27
C ARG A 282 25.97 14.38 -20.90
N TYR A 283 26.12 14.09 -22.20
CA TYR A 283 27.36 14.30 -22.93
C TYR A 283 27.72 15.79 -23.04
N GLN A 284 26.73 16.63 -23.39
CA GLN A 284 26.90 18.08 -23.45
C GLN A 284 27.29 18.67 -22.08
N LEU A 285 26.62 18.22 -21.02
CA LEU A 285 26.92 18.66 -19.65
C LEU A 285 28.38 18.33 -19.27
N LYS A 286 28.85 17.13 -19.60
CA LYS A 286 30.27 16.76 -19.37
C LYS A 286 31.25 17.63 -20.12
N GLN A 287 30.96 17.97 -21.39
CA GLN A 287 31.80 18.88 -22.16
C GLN A 287 31.85 20.26 -21.53
N THR A 288 30.69 20.84 -21.20
CA THR A 288 30.63 22.16 -20.55
C THR A 288 31.35 22.18 -19.20
N GLN A 289 31.24 21.12 -18.42
CA GLN A 289 31.97 21.00 -17.14
C GLN A 289 33.50 20.94 -17.37
N ALA A 290 33.95 20.24 -18.38
CA ALA A 290 35.37 20.16 -18.75
C ALA A 290 35.92 21.51 -19.22
N GLU A 291 35.17 22.24 -20.03
CA GLU A 291 35.50 23.60 -20.49
C GLU A 291 35.60 24.59 -19.33
N LEU A 292 34.65 24.56 -18.42
CA LEU A 292 34.66 25.40 -17.22
C LEU A 292 35.85 25.10 -16.30
N ALA A 293 36.18 23.82 -16.12
CA ALA A 293 37.35 23.42 -15.35
C ALA A 293 38.67 23.89 -16.00
N ALA A 294 38.78 23.81 -17.33
CA ALA A 294 39.95 24.30 -18.07
C ALA A 294 40.08 25.83 -17.95
N GLN A 295 39.00 26.59 -18.06
CA GLN A 295 39.00 28.05 -17.89
C GLN A 295 39.37 28.45 -16.46
N SER A 296 38.89 27.73 -15.45
CA SER A 296 39.23 27.99 -14.05
C SER A 296 40.72 27.76 -13.73
N ASN A 297 41.29 26.71 -14.35
CA ASN A 297 42.74 26.43 -14.20
C ASN A 297 43.61 27.48 -14.89
N ASN A 298 43.22 27.97 -16.07
CA ASN A 298 43.94 29.03 -16.77
C ASN A 298 43.89 30.36 -15.99
N ALA A 299 42.74 30.71 -15.41
CA ALA A 299 42.57 31.94 -14.60
C ALA A 299 43.39 31.90 -13.30
N ASN A 300 43.64 30.71 -12.72
CA ASN A 300 44.52 30.57 -11.57
C ASN A 300 46.02 30.65 -11.91
N THR A 301 46.44 30.15 -13.06
CA THR A 301 47.81 30.24 -13.55
C THR A 301 48.21 31.66 -13.91
N ASP A 302 47.27 32.46 -14.43
CA ASP A 302 47.55 33.89 -14.72
C ASP A 302 47.67 34.76 -13.43
N ARG A 303 47.01 34.38 -12.35
CA ARG A 303 47.14 35.07 -11.04
C ARG A 303 48.39 34.71 -10.23
N GLU A 304 49.00 33.57 -10.51
CA GLU A 304 50.28 33.16 -9.90
C GLU A 304 51.52 33.71 -10.66
N SER A 305 51.30 34.32 -11.84
CA SER A 305 52.37 34.89 -12.68
C SER A 305 52.47 36.44 -12.63
N GLU A 306 51.57 37.10 -11.85
CA GLU A 306 51.69 38.51 -11.47
C GLU A 306 52.22 38.66 -10.02
#